data_0c9600ed17f9b2527ca8fa06cc81aa36
#
_entry.id   0c9600ed17f9b2527ca8fa06cc81aa36
#
_cell.length_a   1.000
_cell.length_b   1.000
_cell.length_c   1.000
_cell.angle_alpha   90.00
_cell.angle_beta   90.00
_cell.angle_gamma   90.00
#
_symmetry.space_group_name_H-M   'P 1'
#
loop_
_entity.id
_entity.type
_entity.pdbx_description
1 polymer ?
#
loop_
_entity_poly.entity_id
_entity_poly.type
_entity_poly.pdbx_seq_one_letter_code
_entity_poly.pdbx_strand_id
1 'polypeptide(L)'
;MGKTVVCPGSFDPLTIGHLDIITRSSKLFDKVIVVVMRNYSKNVGSFTTEERVDFIKRCTKDLPNVYVDTHAGLLAEYVKEKGAHAVVKGLRAVSDFDDEFRQALTNQQLNPDMETIFMVSNSEHMFLSS
;
A
#
# COMPACT_ATOMS: atom_id res chain seq x y z
N MET A 1 18.31 3.56 -13.58
CA MET A 1 17.56 2.37 -13.18
C MET A 1 16.49 2.70 -12.20
N GLY A 2 15.29 2.34 -12.56
CA GLY A 2 14.13 2.73 -11.79
C GLY A 2 13.94 1.92 -10.51
N LYS A 3 13.46 2.58 -9.48
CA LYS A 3 13.07 1.93 -8.23
C LYS A 3 11.56 1.74 -8.22
N THR A 4 11.13 0.50 -8.03
CA THR A 4 9.72 0.14 -7.97
C THR A 4 9.35 -0.18 -6.54
N VAL A 5 8.27 0.43 -6.04
CA VAL A 5 7.75 0.13 -4.71
C VAL A 5 6.30 -0.29 -4.81
N VAL A 6 5.85 -1.02 -3.80
CA VAL A 6 4.49 -1.54 -3.69
C VAL A 6 3.82 -0.88 -2.49
N CYS A 7 2.61 -0.38 -2.69
CA CYS A 7 1.79 0.15 -1.60
C CYS A 7 0.60 -0.80 -1.44
N PRO A 8 0.67 -1.74 -0.50
CA PRO A 8 -0.41 -2.72 -0.32
C PRO A 8 -1.47 -2.25 0.66
N GLY A 9 -2.66 -2.80 0.55
CA GLY A 9 -3.72 -2.53 1.49
C GLY A 9 -5.04 -3.10 0.99
N SER A 10 -6.06 -3.03 1.84
CA SER A 10 -7.41 -3.41 1.46
C SER A 10 -8.10 -2.28 0.68
N PHE A 11 -7.79 -1.04 1.03
CA PHE A 11 -8.33 0.17 0.39
C PHE A 11 -9.86 0.11 0.25
N ASP A 12 -10.53 -0.04 1.35
CA ASP A 12 -11.97 -0.29 1.39
C ASP A 12 -12.70 0.77 2.24
N PRO A 13 -12.80 2.01 1.77
CA PRO A 13 -12.23 2.57 0.55
C PRO A 13 -10.84 3.18 0.74
N LEU A 14 -10.27 3.68 -0.34
CA LEU A 14 -9.07 4.51 -0.28
C LEU A 14 -9.39 5.78 0.51
N THR A 15 -8.51 6.15 1.42
CA THR A 15 -8.69 7.37 2.23
C THR A 15 -7.73 8.46 1.77
N ILE A 16 -7.95 9.67 2.29
CA ILE A 16 -7.04 10.80 2.02
C ILE A 16 -5.63 10.46 2.49
N GLY A 17 -5.52 9.78 3.65
CA GLY A 17 -4.22 9.34 4.15
C GLY A 17 -3.51 8.37 3.22
N HIS A 18 -4.25 7.41 2.69
CA HIS A 18 -3.70 6.48 1.70
C HIS A 18 -3.21 7.24 0.46
N LEU A 19 -4.03 8.14 -0.04
CA LEU A 19 -3.69 8.90 -1.23
C LEU A 19 -2.45 9.77 -1.02
N ASP A 20 -2.31 10.34 0.18
CA ASP A 20 -1.14 11.13 0.54
C ASP A 20 0.13 10.28 0.43
N ILE A 21 0.12 9.08 1.02
CA ILE A 21 1.27 8.18 0.97
C ILE A 21 1.60 7.77 -0.47
N ILE A 22 0.58 7.46 -1.24
CA ILE A 22 0.77 7.08 -2.65
C ILE A 22 1.37 8.23 -3.45
N THR A 23 0.84 9.44 -3.26
CA THR A 23 1.32 10.62 -3.96
C THR A 23 2.77 10.92 -3.62
N ARG A 24 3.12 10.88 -2.33
CA ARG A 24 4.48 11.12 -1.90
C ARG A 24 5.43 10.04 -2.41
N SER A 25 4.98 8.79 -2.43
CA SER A 25 5.77 7.69 -2.97
C SER A 25 6.02 7.89 -4.46
N SER A 26 5.03 8.40 -5.20
CA SER A 26 5.17 8.62 -6.63
C SER A 26 6.24 9.66 -6.97
N LYS A 27 6.51 10.56 -6.02
CA LYS A 27 7.55 11.58 -6.20
C LYS A 27 8.94 11.08 -5.81
N LEU A 28 9.01 10.08 -4.95
CA LEU A 28 10.28 9.56 -4.46
C LEU A 28 10.81 8.37 -5.26
N PHE A 29 9.92 7.63 -5.87
CA PHE A 29 10.27 6.40 -6.57
C PHE A 29 9.82 6.46 -8.03
N ASP A 30 10.43 5.65 -8.86
CA ASP A 30 10.16 5.70 -10.31
C ASP A 30 8.85 5.04 -10.67
N LYS A 31 8.44 4.01 -9.92
CA LYS A 31 7.20 3.29 -10.18
C LYS A 31 6.56 2.89 -8.85
N VAL A 32 5.28 3.15 -8.74
CA VAL A 32 4.50 2.77 -7.56
C VAL A 32 3.37 1.86 -8.00
N ILE A 33 3.27 0.69 -7.39
CA ILE A 33 2.17 -0.25 -7.64
C ILE A 33 1.30 -0.28 -6.40
N VAL A 34 0.07 0.21 -6.52
CA VAL A 34 -0.91 0.13 -5.45
C VAL A 34 -1.59 -1.22 -5.59
N VAL A 35 -1.46 -2.07 -4.58
CA VAL A 35 -1.96 -3.44 -4.65
C VAL A 35 -3.13 -3.61 -3.70
N VAL A 36 -4.30 -3.87 -4.27
CA VAL A 36 -5.48 -4.19 -3.47
C VAL A 36 -5.37 -5.66 -3.07
N MET A 37 -5.10 -5.90 -1.79
CA MET A 37 -4.97 -7.24 -1.26
C MET A 37 -6.36 -7.82 -1.03
N ARG A 38 -6.68 -8.89 -1.71
CA ARG A 38 -7.98 -9.55 -1.56
C ARG A 38 -7.93 -10.49 -0.38
N ASN A 39 -8.91 -10.36 0.50
CA ASN A 39 -9.03 -11.20 1.67
C ASN A 39 -10.40 -11.86 1.66
N TYR A 40 -10.46 -13.13 1.31
CA TYR A 40 -11.71 -13.85 1.17
C TYR A 40 -12.45 -14.05 2.48
N SER A 41 -11.78 -13.90 3.60
CA SER A 41 -12.43 -14.09 4.91
C SER A 41 -13.21 -12.87 5.39
N LYS A 42 -13.09 -11.75 4.68
CA LYS A 42 -13.75 -10.50 5.05
C LYS A 42 -14.67 -10.02 3.95
N ASN A 43 -15.78 -10.69 3.78
CA ASN A 43 -16.76 -10.33 2.75
C ASN A 43 -17.93 -9.55 3.33
N VAL A 44 -17.66 -8.56 4.15
CA VAL A 44 -18.76 -7.92 4.85
C VAL A 44 -19.00 -6.50 4.36
N GLY A 45 -20.10 -6.32 3.63
CA GLY A 45 -20.68 -5.02 3.38
C GLY A 45 -19.78 -3.98 2.77
N SER A 46 -18.70 -4.39 2.18
CA SER A 46 -17.68 -3.51 1.65
C SER A 46 -17.79 -3.37 0.15
N PHE A 47 -16.94 -2.52 -0.40
CA PHE A 47 -16.87 -2.38 -1.84
C PHE A 47 -16.25 -3.63 -2.47
N THR A 48 -16.66 -3.95 -3.69
CA THR A 48 -16.04 -5.05 -4.41
C THR A 48 -14.60 -4.71 -4.77
N THR A 49 -13.83 -5.73 -5.12
CA THR A 49 -12.46 -5.52 -5.55
C THR A 49 -12.42 -4.60 -6.78
N GLU A 50 -13.32 -4.81 -7.74
CA GLU A 50 -13.38 -3.99 -8.94
C GLU A 50 -13.70 -2.54 -8.62
N GLU A 51 -14.63 -2.31 -7.69
CA GLU A 51 -14.98 -0.96 -7.27
C GLU A 51 -13.80 -0.26 -6.60
N ARG A 52 -13.07 -0.99 -5.77
CA ARG A 52 -11.91 -0.43 -5.08
C ARG A 52 -10.79 -0.07 -6.07
N VAL A 53 -10.51 -0.96 -7.00
CA VAL A 53 -9.51 -0.72 -8.04
C VAL A 53 -9.88 0.50 -8.88
N ASP A 54 -11.14 0.56 -9.32
CA ASP A 54 -11.62 1.67 -10.13
C ASP A 54 -11.50 3.00 -9.41
N PHE A 55 -11.89 3.02 -8.14
CA PHE A 55 -11.81 4.25 -7.33
C PHE A 55 -10.36 4.72 -7.19
N ILE A 56 -9.43 3.80 -6.93
CA ILE A 56 -8.02 4.15 -6.81
C ILE A 56 -7.49 4.70 -8.13
N LYS A 57 -7.85 4.08 -9.24
CA LYS A 57 -7.43 4.54 -10.57
C LYS A 57 -7.90 5.96 -10.84
N ARG A 58 -9.14 6.28 -10.45
CA ARG A 58 -9.67 7.63 -10.61
C ARG A 58 -8.92 8.65 -9.78
N CYS A 59 -8.59 8.27 -8.54
CA CYS A 59 -7.90 9.19 -7.62
C CYS A 59 -6.44 9.40 -8.00
N THR A 60 -5.83 8.47 -8.73
CA THR A 60 -4.42 8.52 -9.08
C THR A 60 -4.18 8.80 -10.56
N LYS A 61 -5.21 9.18 -11.29
CA LYS A 61 -5.10 9.36 -12.75
C LYS A 61 -4.07 10.39 -13.18
N ASP A 62 -3.77 11.36 -12.31
CA ASP A 62 -2.80 12.41 -12.59
C ASP A 62 -1.38 12.04 -12.17
N LEU A 63 -1.19 10.82 -11.68
CA LEU A 63 0.11 10.30 -11.24
C LEU A 63 0.56 9.25 -12.28
N PRO A 64 1.37 9.64 -13.26
CA PRO A 64 1.66 8.77 -14.41
C PRO A 64 2.47 7.52 -14.07
N ASN A 65 3.18 7.52 -12.95
CA ASN A 65 3.98 6.37 -12.54
C ASN A 65 3.31 5.49 -11.49
N VAL A 66 2.01 5.71 -11.25
CA VAL A 66 1.24 4.90 -10.30
C VAL A 66 0.38 3.91 -11.08
N TYR A 67 0.47 2.64 -10.68
CA TYR A 67 -0.29 1.55 -11.27
C TYR A 67 -1.11 0.88 -10.18
N VAL A 68 -2.22 0.27 -10.54
CA VAL A 68 -3.10 -0.40 -9.58
C VAL A 68 -3.24 -1.86 -9.98
N ASP A 69 -3.07 -2.75 -8.99
CA ASP A 69 -3.14 -4.18 -9.21
C ASP A 69 -3.89 -4.83 -8.05
N THR A 70 -4.20 -6.09 -8.18
CA THR A 70 -4.82 -6.89 -7.11
C THR A 70 -4.00 -8.14 -6.88
N HIS A 71 -4.06 -8.66 -5.66
CA HIS A 71 -3.37 -9.90 -5.34
C HIS A 71 -4.13 -10.64 -4.24
N ALA A 72 -4.23 -11.95 -4.38
CA ALA A 72 -4.72 -12.84 -3.34
C ALA A 72 -3.57 -13.77 -2.98
N GLY A 73 -3.10 -13.69 -1.75
CA GLY A 73 -1.96 -14.49 -1.33
C GLY A 73 -0.97 -13.64 -0.55
N LEU A 74 0.24 -14.15 -0.43
CA LEU A 74 1.27 -13.51 0.39
C LEU A 74 1.87 -12.29 -0.32
N LEU A 75 1.98 -11.20 0.41
CA LEU A 75 2.59 -9.98 -0.11
C LEU A 75 4.05 -10.21 -0.50
N ALA A 76 4.78 -10.98 0.30
CA ALA A 76 6.18 -11.27 0.03
C ALA A 76 6.38 -11.96 -1.32
N GLU A 77 5.45 -12.85 -1.69
CA GLU A 77 5.50 -13.51 -2.99
C GLU A 77 5.21 -12.53 -4.12
N TYR A 78 4.23 -11.66 -3.91
CA TYR A 78 3.88 -10.65 -4.89
C TYR A 78 5.06 -9.72 -5.20
N VAL A 79 5.72 -9.25 -4.14
CA VAL A 79 6.86 -8.36 -4.27
C VAL A 79 7.99 -9.02 -5.06
N LYS A 80 8.25 -10.29 -4.77
CA LYS A 80 9.28 -11.05 -5.47
C LYS A 80 8.92 -11.24 -6.94
N GLU A 81 7.68 -11.62 -7.20
CA GLU A 81 7.18 -11.86 -8.55
C GLU A 81 7.27 -10.61 -9.43
N LYS A 82 6.96 -9.45 -8.86
CA LYS A 82 7.00 -8.19 -9.59
C LYS A 82 8.38 -7.55 -9.64
N GLY A 83 9.34 -8.11 -8.93
CA GLY A 83 10.67 -7.54 -8.88
C GLY A 83 10.70 -6.17 -8.21
N ALA A 84 9.78 -5.93 -7.29
CA ALA A 84 9.75 -4.66 -6.57
C ALA A 84 10.86 -4.59 -5.54
N HIS A 85 11.32 -3.38 -5.27
CA HIS A 85 12.45 -3.14 -4.36
C HIS A 85 12.02 -3.02 -2.91
N ALA A 86 10.82 -2.47 -2.68
CA ALA A 86 10.37 -2.20 -1.32
C ALA A 86 8.86 -2.12 -1.25
N VAL A 87 8.36 -2.22 -0.02
CA VAL A 87 6.95 -2.00 0.31
C VAL A 87 6.88 -0.71 1.12
N VAL A 88 5.95 0.16 0.76
CA VAL A 88 5.74 1.42 1.49
C VAL A 88 4.44 1.32 2.25
N LYS A 89 4.50 1.59 3.54
CA LYS A 89 3.35 1.59 4.44
C LYS A 89 3.27 2.91 5.19
N GLY A 90 2.07 3.42 5.35
CA GLY A 90 1.86 4.63 6.13
C GLY A 90 1.61 4.29 7.59
N LEU A 91 2.15 5.11 8.49
CA LEU A 91 1.90 4.99 9.92
C LEU A 91 1.16 6.22 10.39
N ARG A 92 0.04 6.02 11.09
CA ARG A 92 -0.78 7.09 11.62
C ARG A 92 -0.60 7.29 13.12
N ALA A 93 -0.30 6.21 13.83
CA ALA A 93 -0.19 6.23 15.28
C ALA A 93 0.83 5.21 15.74
N VAL A 94 1.33 5.40 16.97
CA VAL A 94 2.28 4.46 17.56
C VAL A 94 1.66 3.07 17.69
N SER A 95 0.36 3.00 17.95
CA SER A 95 -0.34 1.72 18.08
C SER A 95 -0.35 0.90 16.79
N ASP A 96 -0.25 1.57 15.63
CA ASP A 96 -0.18 0.86 14.35
C ASP A 96 1.19 0.23 14.14
N PHE A 97 2.22 0.81 14.73
CA PHE A 97 3.60 0.40 14.47
C PHE A 97 3.89 -1.04 14.88
N ASP A 98 3.39 -1.47 16.03
CA ASP A 98 3.68 -2.82 16.52
C ASP A 98 3.23 -3.90 15.53
N ASP A 99 2.00 -3.78 15.03
CA ASP A 99 1.46 -4.73 14.06
C ASP A 99 2.20 -4.64 12.74
N GLU A 100 2.44 -3.43 12.26
CA GLU A 100 3.11 -3.23 10.99
C GLU A 100 4.56 -3.70 11.04
N PHE A 101 5.23 -3.46 12.15
CA PHE A 101 6.60 -3.92 12.33
C PHE A 101 6.68 -5.45 12.34
N ARG A 102 5.73 -6.08 13.02
CA ARG A 102 5.67 -7.55 13.10
C ARG A 102 5.42 -8.14 11.72
N GLN A 103 4.53 -7.54 10.94
CA GLN A 103 4.27 -7.95 9.56
C GLN A 103 5.52 -7.78 8.70
N ALA A 104 6.24 -6.68 8.87
CA ALA A 104 7.46 -6.43 8.11
C ALA A 104 8.51 -7.49 8.40
N LEU A 105 8.66 -7.89 9.65
CA LEU A 105 9.61 -8.95 10.03
C LEU A 105 9.23 -10.27 9.40
N THR A 106 7.94 -10.61 9.43
CA THR A 106 7.45 -11.85 8.83
C THR A 106 7.69 -11.86 7.32
N ASN A 107 7.39 -10.76 6.67
CA ASN A 107 7.58 -10.63 5.23
C ASN A 107 9.05 -10.74 4.85
N GLN A 108 9.93 -10.17 5.66
CA GLN A 108 11.37 -10.24 5.40
C GLN A 108 11.92 -11.65 5.56
N GLN A 109 11.34 -12.45 6.47
CA GLN A 109 11.70 -13.85 6.58
C GLN A 109 11.29 -14.65 5.34
N LEU A 110 10.13 -14.30 4.76
CA LEU A 110 9.63 -14.97 3.57
C LEU A 110 10.33 -14.51 2.29
N ASN A 111 10.78 -13.28 2.29
CA ASN A 111 11.50 -12.67 1.17
C ASN A 111 12.59 -11.75 1.71
N PRO A 112 13.82 -12.28 1.90
CA PRO A 112 14.90 -11.48 2.51
C PRO A 112 15.29 -10.23 1.73
N ASP A 113 14.96 -10.17 0.45
CA ASP A 113 15.27 -9.00 -0.38
C ASP A 113 14.21 -7.90 -0.27
N MET A 114 13.14 -8.17 0.46
CA MET A 114 12.04 -7.23 0.60
C MET A 114 12.30 -6.24 1.73
N GLU A 115 12.37 -4.97 1.39
CA GLU A 115 12.48 -3.89 2.37
C GLU A 115 11.10 -3.30 2.65
N THR A 116 10.86 -2.88 3.87
CA THR A 116 9.65 -2.17 4.23
C THR A 116 10.01 -0.76 4.67
N ILE A 117 9.38 0.22 4.05
CA ILE A 117 9.59 1.63 4.34
C ILE A 117 8.32 2.16 4.98
N PHE A 118 8.45 2.76 6.16
CA PHE A 118 7.32 3.39 6.82
C PHE A 118 7.34 4.89 6.58
N MET A 119 6.21 5.42 6.15
CA MET A 119 6.03 6.87 6.00
C MET A 119 5.06 7.35 7.03
N VAL A 120 5.42 8.44 7.69
CA VAL A 120 4.53 9.05 8.68
C VAL A 120 3.44 9.82 7.93
N SER A 121 2.19 9.57 8.32
CA SER A 121 1.06 10.26 7.74
C SER A 121 1.13 11.76 8.04
N ASN A 122 0.63 12.56 7.12
CA ASN A 122 0.59 14.00 7.28
C ASN A 122 -0.25 14.35 8.52
N SER A 123 0.29 15.20 9.40
CA SER A 123 -0.37 15.57 10.64
C SER A 123 -1.74 16.21 10.43
N GLU A 124 -1.92 16.91 9.33
CA GLU A 124 -3.23 17.50 9.00
C GLU A 124 -4.30 16.42 8.87
N HIS A 125 -3.95 15.32 8.22
CA HIS A 125 -4.89 14.21 8.03
C HIS A 125 -5.17 13.49 9.34
N MET A 126 -4.21 13.46 10.25
CA MET A 126 -4.39 12.83 11.55
C MET A 126 -5.40 13.61 12.41
N PHE A 127 -5.36 14.93 12.34
CA PHE A 127 -6.26 15.76 13.13
C PHE A 127 -7.65 15.84 12.52
N LEU A 128 -7.76 15.71 11.20
CA LEU A 128 -9.05 15.76 10.54
C LEU A 128 -9.92 14.55 10.88
N SER A 129 -9.30 13.45 11.31
CA SER A 129 -10.03 12.25 11.63
C SER A 129 -10.62 12.25 13.04
N SER A 130 -10.30 13.23 13.82
CA SER A 130 -10.86 13.35 15.17
C SER A 130 -12.19 14.17 15.19
#